data_e5693caa44f0be11a7ae34ccc4e41ea4
#
_entry.id   e5693caa44f0be11a7ae34ccc4e41ea4
#
_cell.length_a   1.000
_cell.length_b   1.000
_cell.length_c   1.000
_cell.angle_alpha   90.00
_cell.angle_beta   90.00
_cell.angle_gamma   90.00
#
_symmetry.space_group_name_H-M   'P 1'
#
loop_
_entity.id
_entity.type
_entity.pdbx_description
1 polymer ?
#
loop_
_entity_poly.entity_id
_entity_poly.type
_entity_poly.pdbx_seq_one_letter_code
_entity_poly.pdbx_strand_id
1 'polypeptide(L)'
;MALTFLLRGGSRNAFDGDRNTGQFPANVGHLCEQLWDEARLGTRRTVTCSQNAVQHASRVAVSAVAEIPVAMVRRLLHMRLLDSGRLFDQWWMIAVDGTLQDRGHDTQDGEARHRYVLTASLVGPHGMTFPLMSEFMDMHDPVRDKEDCELNAFRRLATRLRADFPRRPICLLLDGLYPVKPVFDTCETYGWKFIATLREGRQPSAYDEAVQTMMLSPSLRFLGQRKGEDGPVEQTLRWTHDVPFGAHVFNVLFSGEISPTSATLWVWVTNLRLTHERVYAVANHGGRARNSIENLFNVEKNGGFGLEHTFCANTQASQNYHLIMQVAFILWQLLAKGVLHRLTQACRKLTDVKLVELLRTSLLSVPVTSDAPSFGQLRFCSSA
;
A
#
# COMPACT_ATOMS: atom_id res chain seq x y z
N MET A 1 6.12 16.82 10.62
CA MET A 1 5.41 15.53 10.71
C MET A 1 5.95 14.50 9.69
N ALA A 2 5.95 14.75 8.38
CA ALA A 2 6.47 13.76 7.42
C ALA A 2 7.93 13.35 7.70
N LEU A 3 8.80 14.28 8.13
CA LEU A 3 10.19 13.98 8.48
C LEU A 3 10.32 12.98 9.65
N THR A 4 9.40 12.97 10.61
CA THR A 4 9.39 11.99 11.71
C THR A 4 9.37 10.56 11.17
N PHE A 5 8.60 10.33 10.12
CA PHE A 5 8.48 9.03 9.49
C PHE A 5 9.62 8.76 8.49
N LEU A 6 10.02 9.75 7.70
CA LEU A 6 11.11 9.62 6.72
C LEU A 6 12.45 9.29 7.39
N LEU A 7 12.70 9.85 8.57
CA LEU A 7 13.91 9.59 9.34
C LEU A 7 13.79 8.33 10.24
N ARG A 8 12.63 7.66 10.22
CA ARG A 8 12.38 6.39 10.89
C ARG A 8 12.86 6.35 12.35
N GLY A 9 12.69 7.44 13.07
CA GLY A 9 13.11 7.53 14.47
C GLY A 9 12.32 6.65 15.43
N GLY A 10 11.29 5.94 14.95
CA GLY A 10 10.44 5.03 15.71
C GLY A 10 9.52 5.70 16.73
N SER A 11 9.81 6.90 17.15
CA SER A 11 8.97 7.65 18.10
C SER A 11 9.07 9.16 17.91
N ARG A 12 8.06 9.88 18.43
CA ARG A 12 8.07 11.34 18.49
C ARG A 12 9.24 11.88 19.32
N ASN A 13 9.56 11.21 20.42
CA ASN A 13 10.64 11.64 21.31
C ASN A 13 12.01 11.56 20.63
N ALA A 14 12.26 10.53 19.82
CA ALA A 14 13.49 10.43 19.05
C ALA A 14 13.64 11.58 18.05
N PHE A 15 12.55 11.94 17.35
CA PHE A 15 12.53 13.11 16.47
C PHE A 15 12.77 14.41 17.26
N ASP A 16 12.16 14.57 18.43
CA ASP A 16 12.34 15.75 19.27
C ASP A 16 13.77 15.91 19.78
N GLY A 17 14.53 14.81 19.92
CA GLY A 17 15.96 14.84 20.22
C GLY A 17 16.81 15.43 19.08
N ASP A 18 16.45 15.12 17.85
CA ASP A 18 17.22 15.53 16.66
C ASP A 18 16.84 16.93 16.13
N ARG A 19 15.59 17.32 16.22
CA ARG A 19 14.99 18.47 15.51
C ARG A 19 15.65 19.82 15.69
N ASN A 20 16.38 20.01 16.79
CA ASN A 20 17.12 21.27 17.08
C ASN A 20 18.61 21.03 17.26
N THR A 21 19.15 19.91 16.75
CA THR A 21 20.55 19.53 16.90
C THR A 21 21.33 19.81 15.62
N GLY A 22 22.55 20.30 15.73
CA GLY A 22 23.48 20.55 14.62
C GLY A 22 22.88 21.43 13.52
N GLN A 23 23.01 20.98 12.28
CA GLN A 23 22.52 21.68 11.09
C GLN A 23 21.02 21.42 10.78
N PHE A 24 20.36 20.52 11.51
CA PHE A 24 19.00 20.10 11.21
C PHE A 24 17.99 21.26 11.09
N PRO A 25 17.94 22.23 12.06
CA PRO A 25 17.01 23.35 11.93
C PRO A 25 17.26 24.21 10.70
N ALA A 26 18.52 24.50 10.38
CA ALA A 26 18.90 25.29 9.22
C ALA A 26 18.55 24.58 7.91
N ASN A 27 18.86 23.27 7.83
CA ASN A 27 18.54 22.46 6.66
C ASN A 27 17.04 22.34 6.41
N VAL A 28 16.24 22.10 7.45
CA VAL A 28 14.78 22.07 7.34
C VAL A 28 14.23 23.44 6.96
N GLY A 29 14.76 24.53 7.55
CA GLY A 29 14.41 25.89 7.19
C GLY A 29 14.65 26.14 5.71
N HIS A 30 15.84 25.85 5.21
CA HIS A 30 16.21 26.00 3.79
C HIS A 30 15.30 25.18 2.85
N LEU A 31 15.00 23.92 3.18
CA LEU A 31 14.06 23.10 2.40
C LEU A 31 12.64 23.71 2.39
N CYS A 32 12.21 24.30 3.50
CA CYS A 32 10.93 24.98 3.57
C CYS A 32 10.89 26.26 2.74
N GLU A 33 11.96 27.06 2.74
CA GLU A 33 12.09 28.30 1.93
C GLU A 33 12.00 28.00 0.44
N GLN A 34 12.51 26.86 -0.02
CA GLN A 34 12.36 26.43 -1.42
C GLN A 34 10.92 26.03 -1.80
N LEU A 35 10.08 25.69 -0.83
CA LEU A 35 8.72 25.19 -1.05
C LEU A 35 7.65 26.26 -0.83
N TRP A 36 7.92 27.28 -0.02
CA TRP A 36 6.97 28.31 0.37
C TRP A 36 7.60 29.71 0.33
N ASP A 37 6.79 30.67 -0.04
CA ASP A 37 7.18 32.08 0.01
C ASP A 37 7.52 32.53 1.44
N GLU A 38 8.49 33.42 1.60
CA GLU A 38 8.94 33.95 2.90
C GLU A 38 7.79 34.46 3.78
N ALA A 39 6.76 35.06 3.17
CA ALA A 39 5.57 35.56 3.86
C ALA A 39 4.78 34.46 4.61
N ARG A 40 4.91 33.20 4.20
CA ARG A 40 4.22 32.04 4.82
C ARG A 40 5.05 31.36 5.91
N LEU A 41 6.36 31.48 5.88
CA LEU A 41 7.26 30.84 6.82
C LEU A 41 7.44 31.61 8.13
N GLY A 42 7.24 32.92 8.12
CA GLY A 42 7.53 33.78 9.26
C GLY A 42 9.01 33.74 9.69
N THR A 43 9.35 34.39 10.77
CA THR A 43 10.73 34.55 11.27
C THR A 43 11.23 33.32 12.09
N ARG A 44 10.45 32.26 12.24
CA ARG A 44 10.79 31.12 13.09
C ARG A 44 11.71 30.14 12.38
N ARG A 45 12.96 30.09 12.81
CA ARG A 45 13.99 29.15 12.35
C ARG A 45 14.11 27.86 13.20
N THR A 46 13.07 27.49 13.94
CA THR A 46 13.06 26.32 14.80
C THR A 46 12.05 25.28 14.32
N VAL A 47 12.47 24.03 14.25
CA VAL A 47 11.55 22.92 13.93
C VAL A 47 10.60 22.71 15.11
N THR A 48 9.30 22.73 14.81
CA THR A 48 8.23 22.54 15.80
C THR A 48 8.36 21.20 16.52
N CYS A 49 8.16 21.17 17.83
CA CYS A 49 8.15 19.92 18.60
C CYS A 49 6.96 19.03 18.22
N SER A 50 7.12 17.75 18.47
CA SER A 50 6.12 16.74 18.13
C SER A 50 4.77 16.99 18.82
N GLN A 51 4.76 17.53 20.03
CA GLN A 51 3.52 17.85 20.75
C GLN A 51 2.71 18.95 20.05
N ASN A 52 3.35 19.98 19.57
CA ASN A 52 2.66 21.02 18.78
C ASN A 52 2.18 20.47 17.44
N ALA A 53 2.93 19.53 16.84
CA ALA A 53 2.49 18.84 15.63
C ALA A 53 1.21 18.03 15.86
N VAL A 54 1.04 17.39 17.02
CA VAL A 54 -0.21 16.71 17.43
C VAL A 54 -1.36 17.71 17.53
N GLN A 55 -1.14 18.86 18.20
CA GLN A 55 -2.17 19.91 18.32
C GLN A 55 -2.60 20.43 16.95
N HIS A 56 -1.68 20.62 16.01
CA HIS A 56 -2.03 20.98 14.63
C HIS A 56 -2.81 19.87 13.95
N ALA A 57 -2.36 18.62 14.07
CA ALA A 57 -3.03 17.48 13.48
C ALA A 57 -4.47 17.30 14.00
N SER A 58 -4.74 17.63 15.27
CA SER A 58 -6.08 17.56 15.84
C SER A 58 -7.05 18.64 15.32
N ARG A 59 -6.56 19.66 14.61
CA ARG A 59 -7.35 20.77 14.07
C ARG A 59 -7.56 20.68 12.56
N VAL A 60 -6.78 19.85 11.87
CA VAL A 60 -6.88 19.69 10.41
C VAL A 60 -7.89 18.59 10.10
N ALA A 61 -8.82 18.87 9.20
CA ALA A 61 -9.79 17.87 8.75
C ALA A 61 -9.09 16.66 8.13
N VAL A 62 -9.47 15.45 8.54
CA VAL A 62 -8.89 14.19 8.05
C VAL A 62 -9.04 14.08 6.54
N SER A 63 -10.17 14.52 5.98
CA SER A 63 -10.43 14.55 4.54
C SER A 63 -9.39 15.37 3.77
N ALA A 64 -8.96 16.51 4.31
CA ALA A 64 -7.95 17.37 3.67
C ALA A 64 -6.57 16.69 3.62
N VAL A 65 -6.20 15.94 4.66
CA VAL A 65 -4.94 15.18 4.67
C VAL A 65 -5.04 13.95 3.76
N ALA A 66 -6.21 13.31 3.71
CA ALA A 66 -6.47 12.13 2.86
C ALA A 66 -6.35 12.45 1.36
N GLU A 67 -6.55 13.70 0.94
CA GLU A 67 -6.35 14.12 -0.45
C GLU A 67 -4.87 14.12 -0.88
N ILE A 68 -3.91 14.21 0.05
CA ILE A 68 -2.49 14.32 -0.29
C ILE A 68 -1.97 13.07 -1.00
N PRO A 69 -2.11 11.82 -0.46
CA PRO A 69 -1.67 10.62 -1.17
C PRO A 69 -2.39 10.44 -2.50
N VAL A 70 -3.69 10.77 -2.59
CA VAL A 70 -4.45 10.73 -3.84
C VAL A 70 -3.84 11.68 -4.88
N ALA A 71 -3.57 12.93 -4.50
CA ALA A 71 -2.97 13.93 -5.38
C ALA A 71 -1.56 13.51 -5.85
N MET A 72 -0.75 12.95 -4.94
CA MET A 72 0.57 12.42 -5.29
C MET A 72 0.48 11.29 -6.33
N VAL A 73 -0.37 10.31 -6.09
CA VAL A 73 -0.55 9.19 -7.03
C VAL A 73 -1.13 9.68 -8.36
N ARG A 74 -2.10 10.59 -8.36
CA ARG A 74 -2.60 11.23 -9.60
C ARG A 74 -1.46 11.89 -10.39
N ARG A 75 -0.54 12.58 -9.71
CA ARG A 75 0.62 13.21 -10.35
C ARG A 75 1.54 12.17 -10.98
N LEU A 76 1.84 11.06 -10.27
CA LEU A 76 2.67 9.97 -10.80
C LEU A 76 2.02 9.30 -12.02
N LEU A 77 0.70 9.08 -11.98
CA LEU A 77 -0.07 8.55 -13.11
C LEU A 77 -0.08 9.51 -14.31
N HIS A 78 -0.20 10.81 -14.06
CA HIS A 78 -0.14 11.83 -15.12
C HIS A 78 1.24 11.87 -15.78
N MET A 79 2.30 11.72 -15.01
CA MET A 79 3.68 11.64 -15.49
C MET A 79 4.02 10.30 -16.14
N ARG A 80 3.08 9.34 -16.19
CA ARG A 80 3.25 7.99 -16.75
C ARG A 80 4.36 7.15 -16.09
N LEU A 81 4.76 7.50 -14.89
CA LEU A 81 5.83 6.81 -14.16
C LEU A 81 5.45 5.41 -13.68
N LEU A 82 4.15 5.13 -13.60
CA LEU A 82 3.62 3.88 -13.08
C LEU A 82 3.08 2.95 -14.18
N ASP A 83 3.13 3.36 -15.45
CA ASP A 83 2.48 2.65 -16.57
C ASP A 83 2.96 1.19 -16.72
N SER A 84 4.24 0.92 -16.46
CA SER A 84 4.79 -0.44 -16.54
C SER A 84 4.31 -1.39 -15.41
N GLY A 85 3.60 -0.88 -14.40
CA GLY A 85 2.97 -1.68 -13.35
C GLY A 85 1.55 -2.16 -13.67
N ARG A 86 1.01 -1.87 -14.87
CA ARG A 86 -0.32 -2.29 -15.26
C ARG A 86 -0.37 -3.76 -15.66
N LEU A 87 -1.41 -4.45 -15.23
CA LEU A 87 -1.69 -5.79 -15.72
C LEU A 87 -2.15 -5.73 -17.18
N PHE A 88 -1.46 -6.45 -18.07
CA PHE A 88 -1.69 -6.45 -19.53
C PHE A 88 -1.61 -5.05 -20.17
N ASP A 89 -0.78 -4.14 -19.63
CA ASP A 89 -0.67 -2.74 -20.05
C ASP A 89 -2.00 -1.97 -20.02
N GLN A 90 -3.00 -2.53 -19.40
CA GLN A 90 -4.37 -2.03 -19.36
C GLN A 90 -4.85 -1.66 -17.96
N TRP A 91 -4.75 -2.59 -17.00
CA TRP A 91 -5.44 -2.50 -15.71
C TRP A 91 -4.51 -2.01 -14.61
N TRP A 92 -4.91 -0.93 -13.94
CA TRP A 92 -4.26 -0.49 -12.71
C TRP A 92 -4.62 -1.44 -11.58
N MET A 93 -3.61 -2.08 -10.99
CA MET A 93 -3.81 -3.02 -9.90
C MET A 93 -3.88 -2.28 -8.58
N ILE A 94 -4.97 -2.46 -7.85
CA ILE A 94 -5.18 -1.87 -6.53
C ILE A 94 -5.42 -2.99 -5.53
N ALA A 95 -4.47 -3.20 -4.63
CA ALA A 95 -4.61 -4.13 -3.52
C ALA A 95 -5.38 -3.46 -2.39
N VAL A 96 -6.33 -4.18 -1.80
CA VAL A 96 -7.14 -3.72 -0.67
C VAL A 96 -7.00 -4.71 0.46
N ASP A 97 -6.66 -4.21 1.64
CA ASP A 97 -6.50 -5.04 2.84
C ASP A 97 -6.64 -4.20 4.12
N GLY A 98 -7.08 -4.83 5.19
CA GLY A 98 -7.24 -4.22 6.50
C GLY A 98 -6.05 -4.49 7.42
N THR A 99 -5.69 -3.51 8.25
CA THR A 99 -4.65 -3.70 9.26
C THR A 99 -5.00 -3.00 10.57
N LEU A 100 -4.45 -3.52 11.65
CA LEU A 100 -4.47 -2.85 12.95
C LEU A 100 -3.53 -1.65 12.91
N GLN A 101 -4.10 -0.46 13.15
CA GLN A 101 -3.33 0.79 13.21
C GLN A 101 -2.72 1.01 14.60
N ASP A 102 -3.49 0.72 15.65
CA ASP A 102 -3.14 1.15 17.00
C ASP A 102 -3.86 0.28 18.04
N ARG A 103 -3.17 -0.02 19.13
CA ARG A 103 -3.70 -0.67 20.35
C ARG A 103 -3.65 0.35 21.49
N GLY A 104 -4.53 1.35 21.44
CA GLY A 104 -4.65 2.33 22.51
C GLY A 104 -5.41 1.75 23.70
N HIS A 105 -5.07 2.22 24.91
CA HIS A 105 -5.95 2.09 26.08
C HIS A 105 -6.75 3.37 26.24
N ASP A 106 -8.06 3.27 26.40
CA ASP A 106 -8.86 4.40 26.86
C ASP A 106 -8.56 4.63 28.33
N THR A 107 -8.13 5.85 28.65
CA THR A 107 -7.78 6.22 30.01
C THR A 107 -8.99 6.44 30.90
N GLN A 108 -10.22 6.51 30.33
CA GLN A 108 -11.44 6.73 31.11
C GLN A 108 -12.12 5.44 31.54
N ASP A 109 -12.14 4.41 30.70
CA ASP A 109 -12.88 3.16 30.97
C ASP A 109 -11.98 1.93 31.08
N GLY A 110 -10.65 2.04 30.84
CA GLY A 110 -9.69 0.93 30.92
C GLY A 110 -9.83 -0.09 29.79
N GLU A 111 -10.71 0.12 28.83
CA GLU A 111 -10.90 -0.77 27.70
C GLU A 111 -9.83 -0.56 26.60
N ALA A 112 -9.35 -1.67 26.04
CA ALA A 112 -8.41 -1.63 24.93
C ALA A 112 -9.14 -1.16 23.65
N ARG A 113 -8.76 0.00 23.12
CA ARG A 113 -9.26 0.48 21.83
C ARG A 113 -8.41 -0.08 20.71
N HIS A 114 -9.03 -0.84 19.84
CA HIS A 114 -8.41 -1.30 18.61
C HIS A 114 -8.86 -0.41 17.45
N ARG A 115 -7.91 0.26 16.81
CA ARG A 115 -8.19 1.06 15.61
C ARG A 115 -7.76 0.25 14.39
N TYR A 116 -8.72 -0.08 13.57
CA TYR A 116 -8.48 -0.73 12.29
C TYR A 116 -8.59 0.27 11.15
N VAL A 117 -7.80 0.04 10.12
CA VAL A 117 -7.83 0.83 8.89
C VAL A 117 -7.82 -0.10 7.70
N LEU A 118 -8.75 0.13 6.78
CA LEU A 118 -8.76 -0.49 5.47
C LEU A 118 -8.01 0.42 4.49
N THR A 119 -7.00 -0.11 3.83
CA THR A 119 -6.17 0.65 2.90
C THR A 119 -6.30 0.09 1.49
N ALA A 120 -6.48 0.98 0.52
CA ALA A 120 -6.29 0.69 -0.90
C ALA A 120 -4.92 1.20 -1.32
N SER A 121 -4.12 0.35 -1.95
CA SER A 121 -2.77 0.67 -2.41
C SER A 121 -2.60 0.33 -3.88
N LEU A 122 -2.09 1.27 -4.67
CA LEU A 122 -1.74 1.03 -6.05
C LEU A 122 -0.44 0.22 -6.12
N VAL A 123 -0.50 -0.93 -6.76
CA VAL A 123 0.67 -1.75 -7.05
C VAL A 123 1.43 -1.12 -8.22
N GLY A 124 2.63 -0.67 -7.94
CA GLY A 124 3.50 -0.02 -8.91
C GLY A 124 4.55 -0.96 -9.51
N PRO A 125 5.36 -0.47 -10.44
CA PRO A 125 6.47 -1.21 -11.00
C PRO A 125 7.56 -1.47 -9.94
N HIS A 126 8.41 -2.46 -10.20
CA HIS A 126 9.59 -2.77 -9.38
C HIS A 126 9.29 -3.05 -7.89
N GLY A 127 8.13 -3.62 -7.60
CA GLY A 127 7.71 -3.93 -6.23
C GLY A 127 7.40 -2.70 -5.37
N MET A 128 7.16 -1.53 -5.98
CA MET A 128 6.64 -0.36 -5.27
C MET A 128 5.15 -0.54 -5.00
N THR A 129 4.72 0.00 -3.87
CA THR A 129 3.31 0.00 -3.46
C THR A 129 2.96 1.37 -2.91
N PHE A 130 1.98 2.02 -3.52
CA PHE A 130 1.61 3.40 -3.18
C PHE A 130 0.30 3.41 -2.42
N PRO A 131 0.29 3.69 -1.11
CA PRO A 131 -0.93 3.93 -0.35
C PRO A 131 -1.75 5.02 -1.04
N LEU A 132 -3.00 4.72 -1.34
CA LEU A 132 -3.86 5.60 -2.12
C LEU A 132 -4.97 6.20 -1.28
N MET A 133 -5.67 5.34 -0.53
CA MET A 133 -6.80 5.72 0.31
C MET A 133 -6.85 4.85 1.55
N SER A 134 -7.31 5.43 2.64
CA SER A 134 -7.60 4.74 3.90
C SER A 134 -9.01 5.02 4.38
N GLU A 135 -9.67 3.99 4.88
CA GLU A 135 -10.95 4.06 5.60
C GLU A 135 -10.72 3.60 7.03
N PHE A 136 -10.96 4.50 7.97
CA PHE A 136 -10.83 4.18 9.38
C PHE A 136 -12.12 3.53 9.88
N MET A 137 -11.97 2.39 10.54
CA MET A 137 -13.07 1.63 11.11
C MET A 137 -13.16 1.93 12.61
N ASP A 138 -14.35 2.32 13.07
CA ASP A 138 -14.61 2.47 14.50
C ASP A 138 -15.11 1.14 15.05
N MET A 139 -14.30 0.50 15.90
CA MET A 139 -14.59 -0.81 16.48
C MET A 139 -15.30 -0.74 17.84
N HIS A 140 -15.89 0.41 18.19
CA HIS A 140 -16.57 0.60 19.47
C HIS A 140 -17.94 -0.04 19.57
N ASP A 141 -18.45 -0.64 18.48
CA ASP A 141 -19.72 -1.36 18.54
C ASP A 141 -19.45 -2.84 18.84
N PRO A 142 -19.65 -3.31 20.08
CA PRO A 142 -19.38 -4.69 20.47
C PRO A 142 -20.34 -5.71 19.79
N VAL A 143 -21.37 -5.23 19.09
CA VAL A 143 -22.37 -6.05 18.40
C VAL A 143 -21.98 -6.34 16.94
N ARG A 144 -20.99 -5.61 16.39
CA ARG A 144 -20.56 -5.77 14.99
C ARG A 144 -19.38 -6.70 14.86
N ASP A 145 -19.53 -7.72 14.04
CA ASP A 145 -18.43 -8.55 13.59
C ASP A 145 -17.42 -7.70 12.80
N LYS A 146 -16.13 -7.93 13.00
CA LYS A 146 -15.04 -7.27 12.28
C LYS A 146 -15.23 -7.35 10.76
N GLU A 147 -15.75 -8.45 10.25
CA GLU A 147 -15.98 -8.67 8.81
C GLU A 147 -17.02 -7.71 8.24
N ASP A 148 -18.12 -7.48 8.95
CA ASP A 148 -19.14 -6.50 8.55
C ASP A 148 -18.60 -5.08 8.53
N CYS A 149 -17.78 -4.71 9.49
CA CYS A 149 -17.13 -3.40 9.51
C CYS A 149 -16.20 -3.23 8.31
N GLU A 150 -15.44 -4.26 7.95
CA GLU A 150 -14.49 -4.22 6.83
C GLU A 150 -15.20 -4.14 5.47
N LEU A 151 -16.28 -4.88 5.26
CA LEU A 151 -17.08 -4.79 4.03
C LEU A 151 -17.80 -3.43 3.89
N ASN A 152 -18.25 -2.85 5.00
CA ASN A 152 -18.81 -1.50 4.97
C ASN A 152 -17.74 -0.43 4.66
N ALA A 153 -16.55 -0.59 5.23
CA ALA A 153 -15.41 0.26 4.90
C ALA A 153 -15.02 0.11 3.42
N PHE A 154 -15.03 -1.11 2.89
CA PHE A 154 -14.79 -1.36 1.46
C PHE A 154 -15.76 -0.61 0.56
N ARG A 155 -17.07 -0.60 0.87
CA ARG A 155 -18.06 0.14 0.08
C ARG A 155 -17.77 1.65 0.04
N ARG A 156 -17.42 2.24 1.19
CA ARG A 156 -17.05 3.67 1.27
C ARG A 156 -15.78 3.95 0.47
N LEU A 157 -14.75 3.12 0.65
CA LEU A 157 -13.49 3.20 -0.06
C LEU A 157 -13.69 3.07 -1.58
N ALA A 158 -14.48 2.10 -2.04
CA ALA A 158 -14.78 1.89 -3.45
C ALA A 158 -15.51 3.10 -4.07
N THR A 159 -16.46 3.69 -3.34
CA THR A 159 -17.17 4.91 -3.78
C THR A 159 -16.20 6.08 -3.96
N ARG A 160 -15.29 6.31 -3.02
CA ARG A 160 -14.26 7.35 -3.12
C ARG A 160 -13.29 7.05 -4.25
N LEU A 161 -12.83 5.81 -4.38
CA LEU A 161 -11.93 5.39 -5.43
C LEU A 161 -12.53 5.64 -6.82
N ARG A 162 -13.83 5.34 -6.99
CA ARG A 162 -14.56 5.65 -8.23
C ARG A 162 -14.67 7.14 -8.50
N ALA A 163 -14.94 7.94 -7.48
CA ALA A 163 -15.03 9.39 -7.60
C ALA A 163 -13.68 10.01 -7.99
N ASP A 164 -12.60 9.55 -7.38
CA ASP A 164 -11.27 10.10 -7.58
C ASP A 164 -10.60 9.61 -8.88
N PHE A 165 -10.95 8.42 -9.37
CA PHE A 165 -10.38 7.81 -10.58
C PHE A 165 -11.48 7.32 -11.56
N PRO A 166 -12.40 8.20 -11.99
CA PRO A 166 -13.64 7.80 -12.68
C PRO A 166 -13.42 7.09 -14.03
N ARG A 167 -12.29 7.34 -14.68
CA ARG A 167 -11.99 6.81 -16.03
C ARG A 167 -10.86 5.80 -16.03
N ARG A 168 -10.36 5.39 -14.88
CA ARG A 168 -9.23 4.46 -14.81
C ARG A 168 -9.74 3.01 -14.86
N PRO A 169 -9.16 2.17 -15.73
CA PRO A 169 -9.41 0.74 -15.70
C PRO A 169 -8.72 0.11 -14.49
N ILE A 170 -9.51 -0.29 -13.50
CA ILE A 170 -9.03 -0.82 -12.23
C ILE A 170 -9.21 -2.34 -12.18
N CYS A 171 -8.19 -3.04 -11.67
CA CYS A 171 -8.25 -4.41 -11.25
C CYS A 171 -7.96 -4.48 -9.74
N LEU A 172 -8.96 -4.85 -8.94
CA LEU A 172 -8.81 -5.02 -7.50
C LEU A 172 -8.11 -6.34 -7.19
N LEU A 173 -7.15 -6.30 -6.27
CA LEU A 173 -6.48 -7.48 -5.72
C LEU A 173 -6.94 -7.66 -4.28
N LEU A 174 -7.66 -8.74 -4.02
CA LEU A 174 -8.44 -8.94 -2.80
C LEU A 174 -8.05 -10.25 -2.11
N ASP A 175 -8.19 -10.30 -0.78
CA ASP A 175 -8.00 -11.53 -0.02
C ASP A 175 -9.27 -12.41 -0.02
N GLY A 176 -9.23 -13.53 0.74
CA GLY A 176 -10.32 -14.49 0.81
C GLY A 176 -11.57 -14.04 1.58
N LEU A 177 -11.58 -12.84 2.15
CA LEU A 177 -12.75 -12.22 2.77
C LEU A 177 -13.72 -11.64 1.73
N TYR A 178 -13.18 -11.14 0.62
CA TYR A 178 -13.90 -10.32 -0.35
C TYR A 178 -14.65 -11.06 -1.48
N PRO A 179 -14.52 -12.37 -1.75
CA PRO A 179 -15.34 -13.05 -2.74
C PRO A 179 -16.80 -13.19 -2.29
N VAL A 180 -17.50 -12.06 -2.15
CA VAL A 180 -18.90 -11.98 -1.68
C VAL A 180 -19.72 -11.06 -2.59
N LYS A 181 -21.04 -11.31 -2.63
CA LYS A 181 -21.95 -10.60 -3.52
C LYS A 181 -21.79 -9.07 -3.53
N PRO A 182 -21.71 -8.35 -2.36
CA PRO A 182 -21.58 -6.90 -2.37
C PRO A 182 -20.32 -6.37 -3.09
N VAL A 183 -19.23 -7.14 -3.06
CA VAL A 183 -17.99 -6.80 -3.73
C VAL A 183 -18.11 -7.04 -5.23
N PHE A 184 -18.73 -8.15 -5.63
CA PHE A 184 -19.00 -8.47 -7.02
C PHE A 184 -19.91 -7.43 -7.68
N ASP A 185 -21.02 -7.07 -7.02
CA ASP A 185 -21.95 -6.02 -7.46
C ASP A 185 -21.22 -4.68 -7.66
N THR A 186 -20.31 -4.34 -6.75
CA THR A 186 -19.49 -3.12 -6.84
C THR A 186 -18.57 -3.14 -8.06
N CYS A 187 -17.87 -4.26 -8.28
CA CYS A 187 -16.98 -4.42 -9.43
C CYS A 187 -17.75 -4.36 -10.75
N GLU A 188 -18.93 -4.98 -10.82
CA GLU A 188 -19.79 -4.94 -11.98
C GLU A 188 -20.30 -3.52 -12.26
N THR A 189 -20.84 -2.85 -11.25
CA THR A 189 -21.36 -1.47 -11.34
C THR A 189 -20.30 -0.48 -11.83
N TYR A 190 -19.06 -0.63 -11.40
CA TYR A 190 -17.98 0.28 -11.78
C TYR A 190 -17.18 -0.17 -13.00
N GLY A 191 -17.48 -1.35 -13.54
CA GLY A 191 -16.74 -1.95 -14.66
C GLY A 191 -15.31 -2.35 -14.28
N TRP A 192 -15.06 -2.64 -13.01
CA TRP A 192 -13.76 -3.04 -12.52
C TRP A 192 -13.51 -4.53 -12.71
N LYS A 193 -12.25 -4.87 -12.90
CA LYS A 193 -11.77 -6.24 -12.79
C LYS A 193 -11.33 -6.53 -11.37
N PHE A 194 -11.27 -7.82 -11.03
CA PHE A 194 -10.74 -8.24 -9.75
C PHE A 194 -10.01 -9.59 -9.86
N ILE A 195 -9.10 -9.83 -8.95
CA ILE A 195 -8.48 -11.13 -8.66
C ILE A 195 -8.56 -11.27 -7.15
N ALA A 196 -9.36 -12.21 -6.67
CA ALA A 196 -9.55 -12.43 -5.24
C ALA A 196 -9.14 -13.85 -4.86
N THR A 197 -8.49 -14.02 -3.71
CA THR A 197 -8.14 -15.36 -3.19
C THR A 197 -9.42 -16.13 -2.89
N LEU A 198 -9.54 -17.34 -3.43
CA LEU A 198 -10.65 -18.25 -3.13
C LEU A 198 -10.21 -19.26 -2.08
N ARG A 199 -10.90 -19.32 -0.95
CA ARG A 199 -10.65 -20.26 0.13
C ARG A 199 -11.81 -21.24 0.25
N GLU A 200 -11.50 -22.54 0.30
CA GLU A 200 -12.49 -23.61 0.47
C GLU A 200 -13.43 -23.34 1.66
N GLY A 201 -12.89 -23.03 2.83
CA GLY A 201 -13.66 -22.81 4.06
C GLY A 201 -14.57 -21.58 4.06
N ARG A 202 -14.41 -20.66 3.09
CA ARG A 202 -15.25 -19.45 2.97
C ARG A 202 -16.33 -19.58 1.89
N GLN A 203 -16.05 -20.29 0.82
CA GLN A 203 -16.95 -20.48 -0.33
C GLN A 203 -16.91 -21.96 -0.78
N PRO A 204 -17.33 -22.91 0.09
CA PRO A 204 -17.14 -24.33 -0.18
C PRO A 204 -17.83 -24.78 -1.47
N SER A 205 -19.08 -24.39 -1.70
CA SER A 205 -19.82 -24.81 -2.91
C SER A 205 -19.17 -24.30 -4.21
N ALA A 206 -18.71 -23.05 -4.24
CA ALA A 206 -18.04 -22.50 -5.42
C ALA A 206 -16.64 -23.09 -5.61
N TYR A 207 -15.96 -23.43 -4.51
CA TYR A 207 -14.66 -24.08 -4.56
C TYR A 207 -14.78 -25.50 -5.12
N ASP A 208 -15.74 -26.32 -4.62
CA ASP A 208 -16.00 -27.68 -5.08
C ASP A 208 -16.42 -27.70 -6.55
N GLU A 209 -17.32 -26.81 -6.96
CA GLU A 209 -17.74 -26.66 -8.35
C GLU A 209 -16.55 -26.32 -9.26
N ALA A 210 -15.68 -25.40 -8.82
CA ALA A 210 -14.47 -25.05 -9.55
C ALA A 210 -13.52 -26.23 -9.70
N VAL A 211 -13.34 -27.05 -8.66
CA VAL A 211 -12.50 -28.25 -8.69
C VAL A 211 -13.09 -29.29 -9.66
N GLN A 212 -14.39 -29.56 -9.57
CA GLN A 212 -15.06 -30.53 -10.47
C GLN A 212 -14.97 -30.07 -11.93
N THR A 213 -15.27 -28.82 -12.22
CA THR A 213 -15.20 -28.27 -13.58
C THR A 213 -13.77 -28.29 -14.12
N MET A 214 -12.78 -28.00 -13.28
CA MET A 214 -11.36 -28.10 -13.63
C MET A 214 -10.98 -29.53 -14.01
N MET A 215 -11.48 -30.53 -13.30
CA MET A 215 -11.20 -31.95 -13.60
C MET A 215 -11.77 -32.39 -14.96
N LEU A 216 -12.91 -31.84 -15.32
CA LEU A 216 -13.57 -32.09 -16.63
C LEU A 216 -12.85 -31.43 -17.81
N SER A 217 -11.94 -30.48 -17.54
CA SER A 217 -11.24 -29.70 -18.57
C SER A 217 -9.72 -29.85 -18.48
N PRO A 218 -9.15 -31.05 -18.68
CA PRO A 218 -7.72 -31.32 -18.48
C PRO A 218 -6.80 -30.55 -19.46
N SER A 219 -7.31 -30.10 -20.58
CA SER A 219 -6.58 -29.30 -21.58
C SER A 219 -6.32 -27.86 -21.13
N LEU A 220 -7.10 -27.33 -20.17
CA LEU A 220 -6.91 -26.01 -19.62
C LEU A 220 -5.78 -25.99 -18.58
N ARG A 221 -4.56 -26.13 -19.10
CA ARG A 221 -3.34 -26.28 -18.30
C ARG A 221 -2.17 -25.52 -18.92
N PHE A 222 -1.37 -24.88 -18.07
CA PHE A 222 -0.09 -24.26 -18.41
C PHE A 222 0.99 -24.75 -17.45
N LEU A 223 2.15 -25.12 -17.96
CA LEU A 223 3.33 -25.49 -17.19
C LEU A 223 4.39 -24.41 -17.35
N GLY A 224 4.93 -23.92 -16.26
CA GLY A 224 5.93 -22.87 -16.26
C GLY A 224 6.79 -22.89 -15.01
N GLN A 225 7.68 -21.93 -14.96
CA GLN A 225 8.52 -21.66 -13.80
C GLN A 225 8.49 -20.17 -13.47
N ARG A 226 8.66 -19.86 -12.19
CA ARG A 226 8.94 -18.50 -11.72
C ARG A 226 10.15 -18.48 -10.80
N LYS A 227 10.73 -17.31 -10.64
CA LYS A 227 11.78 -17.09 -9.64
C LYS A 227 11.17 -17.07 -8.24
N GLY A 228 11.66 -17.90 -7.34
CA GLY A 228 11.39 -17.88 -5.90
C GLY A 228 12.59 -17.36 -5.12
N GLU A 229 12.42 -17.22 -3.80
CA GLU A 229 13.50 -16.79 -2.90
C GLU A 229 14.61 -17.85 -2.80
N ASP A 230 14.21 -19.13 -2.66
CA ASP A 230 15.13 -20.26 -2.48
C ASP A 230 15.47 -20.99 -3.82
N GLY A 231 15.16 -20.38 -4.95
CA GLY A 231 15.40 -20.98 -6.26
C GLY A 231 14.18 -20.98 -7.18
N PRO A 232 14.25 -21.69 -8.30
CA PRO A 232 13.14 -21.78 -9.24
C PRO A 232 11.96 -22.54 -8.61
N VAL A 233 10.75 -22.03 -8.86
CA VAL A 233 9.50 -22.66 -8.44
C VAL A 233 8.77 -23.15 -9.68
N GLU A 234 8.54 -24.46 -9.74
CA GLU A 234 7.73 -25.06 -10.79
C GLU A 234 6.25 -24.73 -10.56
N GLN A 235 5.57 -24.30 -11.61
CA GLN A 235 4.15 -23.95 -11.58
C GLN A 235 3.35 -24.82 -12.54
N THR A 236 2.27 -25.38 -12.01
CA THR A 236 1.18 -25.94 -12.81
C THR A 236 -0.04 -25.04 -12.63
N LEU A 237 -0.37 -24.27 -13.67
CA LEU A 237 -1.57 -23.44 -13.70
C LEU A 237 -2.68 -24.23 -14.38
N ARG A 238 -3.85 -24.32 -13.72
CA ARG A 238 -5.07 -24.88 -14.28
C ARG A 238 -6.19 -23.88 -14.05
N TRP A 239 -7.13 -23.80 -14.98
CA TRP A 239 -8.24 -22.86 -14.84
C TRP A 239 -9.55 -23.46 -15.33
N THR A 240 -10.62 -22.84 -14.88
CA THR A 240 -11.95 -23.17 -15.33
C THR A 240 -12.74 -21.88 -15.56
N HIS A 241 -13.76 -21.98 -16.36
CA HIS A 241 -14.67 -20.90 -16.68
C HIS A 241 -16.04 -21.15 -16.08
N ASP A 242 -16.81 -20.10 -15.97
CA ASP A 242 -18.25 -20.11 -15.70
C ASP A 242 -18.65 -20.81 -14.38
N VAL A 243 -17.83 -20.65 -13.36
CA VAL A 243 -18.14 -21.13 -12.01
C VAL A 243 -19.17 -20.22 -11.36
N PRO A 244 -20.29 -20.75 -10.82
CA PRO A 244 -21.33 -19.95 -10.20
C PRO A 244 -20.92 -19.45 -8.80
N PHE A 245 -21.16 -18.18 -8.54
CA PHE A 245 -21.05 -17.48 -7.26
C PHE A 245 -22.37 -16.77 -6.94
N GLY A 246 -23.39 -17.51 -6.57
CA GLY A 246 -24.74 -17.00 -6.42
C GLY A 246 -25.35 -16.56 -7.75
N ALA A 247 -25.64 -15.26 -7.89
CA ALA A 247 -26.16 -14.69 -9.13
C ALA A 247 -25.08 -14.34 -10.17
N HIS A 248 -23.79 -14.44 -9.79
CA HIS A 248 -22.66 -14.12 -10.66
C HIS A 248 -21.99 -15.39 -11.18
N VAL A 249 -21.23 -15.25 -12.25
CA VAL A 249 -20.46 -16.33 -12.85
C VAL A 249 -19.05 -15.82 -13.12
N PHE A 250 -18.04 -16.55 -12.65
CA PHE A 250 -16.66 -16.14 -12.74
C PHE A 250 -15.72 -17.26 -13.16
N ASN A 251 -14.49 -16.89 -13.46
CA ASN A 251 -13.41 -17.83 -13.76
C ASN A 251 -12.58 -18.11 -12.51
N VAL A 252 -12.08 -19.33 -12.38
CA VAL A 252 -11.22 -19.74 -11.27
C VAL A 252 -9.88 -20.23 -11.81
N LEU A 253 -8.79 -19.75 -11.20
CA LEU A 253 -7.40 -20.09 -11.53
C LEU A 253 -6.76 -20.81 -10.34
N PHE A 254 -6.23 -21.99 -10.57
CA PHE A 254 -5.45 -22.78 -9.63
C PHE A 254 -3.98 -22.71 -10.01
N SER A 255 -3.10 -22.52 -9.04
CA SER A 255 -1.65 -22.55 -9.18
C SER A 255 -1.06 -23.53 -8.18
N GLY A 256 -0.79 -24.74 -8.65
CA GLY A 256 0.04 -25.70 -7.90
C GLY A 256 1.51 -25.35 -8.08
N GLU A 257 2.24 -25.20 -6.98
CA GLU A 257 3.62 -24.76 -6.98
C GLU A 257 4.49 -25.73 -6.19
N ILE A 258 5.63 -26.06 -6.74
CA ILE A 258 6.65 -26.88 -6.11
C ILE A 258 7.96 -26.10 -6.09
N SER A 259 8.44 -25.82 -4.88
CA SER A 259 9.76 -25.26 -4.60
C SER A 259 10.67 -26.32 -4.01
N PRO A 260 11.98 -26.09 -3.87
CA PRO A 260 12.87 -27.02 -3.20
C PRO A 260 12.46 -27.39 -1.77
N THR A 261 11.71 -26.50 -1.10
CA THR A 261 11.38 -26.61 0.33
C THR A 261 9.89 -26.79 0.61
N SER A 262 9.00 -26.56 -0.37
CA SER A 262 7.55 -26.57 -0.14
C SER A 262 6.73 -26.87 -1.38
N ALA A 263 5.51 -27.39 -1.15
CA ALA A 263 4.44 -27.49 -2.15
C ALA A 263 3.26 -26.64 -1.68
N THR A 264 2.74 -25.77 -2.54
CA THR A 264 1.63 -24.86 -2.22
C THR A 264 0.59 -24.84 -3.33
N LEU A 265 -0.67 -24.61 -2.93
CA LEU A 265 -1.78 -24.42 -3.84
C LEU A 265 -2.38 -23.02 -3.59
N TRP A 266 -2.41 -22.22 -4.65
CA TRP A 266 -3.10 -20.94 -4.67
C TRP A 266 -4.33 -21.05 -5.55
N VAL A 267 -5.44 -20.47 -5.09
CA VAL A 267 -6.67 -20.45 -5.88
C VAL A 267 -7.22 -19.02 -5.89
N TRP A 268 -7.54 -18.54 -7.08
CA TRP A 268 -8.12 -17.21 -7.27
C TRP A 268 -9.39 -17.27 -8.10
N VAL A 269 -10.37 -16.47 -7.71
CA VAL A 269 -11.55 -16.15 -8.51
C VAL A 269 -11.38 -14.80 -9.18
N THR A 270 -11.83 -14.69 -10.44
CA THR A 270 -11.66 -13.46 -11.24
C THR A 270 -12.74 -13.32 -12.31
N ASN A 271 -13.07 -12.08 -12.65
CA ASN A 271 -13.88 -11.74 -13.83
C ASN A 271 -13.02 -11.40 -15.08
N LEU A 272 -11.71 -11.64 -15.00
CA LEU A 272 -10.82 -11.58 -16.18
C LEU A 272 -10.98 -12.83 -17.02
N ARG A 273 -10.94 -12.68 -18.34
CA ARG A 273 -10.88 -13.83 -19.24
C ARG A 273 -9.54 -14.56 -19.09
N LEU A 274 -9.58 -15.85 -18.73
CA LEU A 274 -8.43 -16.71 -18.61
C LEU A 274 -8.15 -17.39 -19.96
N THR A 275 -6.94 -17.25 -20.47
CA THR A 275 -6.44 -17.94 -21.66
C THR A 275 -5.04 -18.42 -21.40
N HIS A 276 -4.53 -19.33 -22.21
CA HIS A 276 -3.18 -19.87 -22.08
C HIS A 276 -2.11 -18.77 -22.02
N GLU A 277 -2.27 -17.66 -22.77
CA GLU A 277 -1.34 -16.53 -22.80
C GLU A 277 -1.46 -15.63 -21.57
N ARG A 278 -2.58 -15.64 -20.87
CA ARG A 278 -2.89 -14.70 -19.78
C ARG A 278 -2.73 -15.31 -18.38
N VAL A 279 -2.92 -16.60 -18.24
CA VAL A 279 -2.98 -17.25 -16.90
C VAL A 279 -1.70 -17.04 -16.10
N TYR A 280 -0.53 -17.05 -16.75
CA TYR A 280 0.73 -16.77 -16.07
C TYR A 280 0.77 -15.38 -15.45
N ALA A 281 0.38 -14.36 -16.21
CA ALA A 281 0.34 -12.99 -15.72
C ALA A 281 -0.75 -12.78 -14.66
N VAL A 282 -1.94 -13.41 -14.81
CA VAL A 282 -2.99 -13.33 -13.78
C VAL A 282 -2.52 -13.94 -12.47
N ALA A 283 -1.82 -15.09 -12.49
CA ALA A 283 -1.29 -15.70 -11.29
C ALA A 283 -0.16 -14.86 -10.65
N ASN A 284 0.89 -14.56 -11.45
CA ASN A 284 2.16 -14.05 -10.93
C ASN A 284 2.24 -12.52 -10.85
N HIS A 285 1.64 -11.80 -11.79
CA HIS A 285 1.62 -10.34 -11.80
C HIS A 285 0.32 -9.76 -11.22
N GLY A 286 -0.73 -10.60 -11.08
CA GLY A 286 -2.01 -10.25 -10.47
C GLY A 286 -2.19 -10.83 -9.07
N GLY A 287 -2.59 -12.10 -8.97
CA GLY A 287 -2.96 -12.73 -7.69
C GLY A 287 -1.88 -12.63 -6.61
N ARG A 288 -0.62 -12.87 -6.96
CA ARG A 288 0.53 -12.73 -6.04
C ARG A 288 0.86 -11.28 -5.70
N ALA A 289 0.55 -10.36 -6.59
CA ALA A 289 0.81 -8.94 -6.34
C ALA A 289 -0.03 -8.36 -5.19
N ARG A 290 -1.08 -9.07 -4.73
CA ARG A 290 -1.78 -8.72 -3.49
C ARG A 290 -0.85 -8.68 -2.28
N ASN A 291 0.15 -9.57 -2.22
CA ASN A 291 1.12 -9.58 -1.13
C ASN A 291 1.92 -8.26 -1.01
N SER A 292 1.88 -7.40 -2.02
CA SER A 292 2.52 -6.08 -1.95
C SER A 292 1.95 -5.19 -0.85
N ILE A 293 0.64 -5.31 -0.53
CA ILE A 293 0.04 -4.55 0.57
C ILE A 293 0.41 -5.13 1.94
N GLU A 294 0.56 -6.45 2.05
CA GLU A 294 1.07 -7.09 3.27
C GLU A 294 2.52 -6.66 3.53
N ASN A 295 3.34 -6.61 2.49
CA ASN A 295 4.71 -6.09 2.57
C ASN A 295 4.73 -4.61 2.95
N LEU A 296 3.81 -3.79 2.42
CA LEU A 296 3.63 -2.41 2.83
C LEU A 296 3.38 -2.32 4.34
N PHE A 297 2.38 -3.05 4.85
CA PHE A 297 2.06 -3.05 6.27
C PHE A 297 3.22 -3.56 7.13
N ASN A 298 3.93 -4.57 6.66
CA ASN A 298 5.12 -5.07 7.36
C ASN A 298 6.21 -3.99 7.48
N VAL A 299 6.47 -3.23 6.42
CA VAL A 299 7.42 -2.11 6.47
C VAL A 299 6.89 -0.98 7.35
N GLU A 300 5.61 -0.65 7.31
CA GLU A 300 4.98 0.36 8.16
C GLU A 300 5.04 -0.04 9.65
N LYS A 301 4.91 -1.33 9.98
CA LYS A 301 5.00 -1.85 11.35
C LYS A 301 6.46 -1.96 11.83
N ASN A 302 7.30 -2.63 11.05
CA ASN A 302 8.62 -3.11 11.48
C ASN A 302 9.78 -2.31 10.87
N GLY A 303 9.52 -1.51 9.83
CA GLY A 303 10.54 -0.74 9.13
C GLY A 303 10.82 0.66 9.71
N GLY A 304 10.36 0.94 10.95
CA GLY A 304 10.63 2.19 11.65
C GLY A 304 9.59 3.31 11.41
N PHE A 305 8.48 3.02 10.71
CA PHE A 305 7.35 3.96 10.59
C PHE A 305 6.44 3.92 11.81
N GLY A 306 6.37 2.80 12.53
CA GLY A 306 5.65 2.67 13.79
C GLY A 306 4.12 2.61 13.65
N LEU A 307 3.60 1.90 12.63
CA LEU A 307 2.15 1.80 12.36
C LEU A 307 1.34 1.38 13.60
N GLU A 308 1.85 0.44 14.39
CA GLU A 308 1.16 -0.05 15.60
C GLU A 308 1.47 0.78 16.87
N HIS A 309 2.28 1.83 16.74
CA HIS A 309 2.60 2.71 17.86
C HIS A 309 1.52 3.77 18.05
N THR A 310 1.00 3.89 19.27
CA THR A 310 0.03 4.92 19.63
C THR A 310 0.68 6.30 19.60
N PHE A 311 0.47 7.07 18.55
CA PHE A 311 1.02 8.42 18.43
C PHE A 311 0.33 9.42 19.38
N CYS A 312 -0.98 9.28 19.59
CA CYS A 312 -1.75 10.13 20.50
C CYS A 312 -3.14 9.53 20.77
N ALA A 313 -3.77 9.98 21.86
CA ALA A 313 -5.15 9.59 22.23
C ALA A 313 -6.21 10.24 21.33
N ASN A 314 -5.96 11.43 20.78
CA ASN A 314 -6.91 12.13 19.92
C ASN A 314 -7.09 11.39 18.60
N THR A 315 -8.32 10.96 18.29
CA THR A 315 -8.66 10.16 17.12
C THR A 315 -8.33 10.87 15.80
N GLN A 316 -8.72 12.15 15.66
CA GLN A 316 -8.46 12.92 14.45
C GLN A 316 -6.95 13.12 14.21
N ALA A 317 -6.20 13.42 15.26
CA ALA A 317 -4.75 13.52 15.17
C ALA A 317 -4.10 12.19 14.81
N SER A 318 -4.55 11.07 15.38
CA SER A 318 -4.06 9.72 15.06
C SER A 318 -4.33 9.34 13.61
N GLN A 319 -5.54 9.62 13.10
CA GLN A 319 -5.87 9.41 11.69
C GLN A 319 -4.99 10.25 10.76
N ASN A 320 -4.80 11.52 11.08
CA ASN A 320 -3.92 12.40 10.32
C ASN A 320 -2.45 11.96 10.37
N TYR A 321 -1.97 11.43 11.50
CA TYR A 321 -0.65 10.82 11.60
C TYR A 321 -0.49 9.62 10.68
N HIS A 322 -1.48 8.71 10.65
CA HIS A 322 -1.47 7.57 9.75
C HIS A 322 -1.38 8.01 8.28
N LEU A 323 -2.20 8.99 7.87
CA LEU A 323 -2.18 9.50 6.49
C LEU A 323 -0.85 10.17 6.13
N ILE A 324 -0.25 10.92 7.05
CA ILE A 324 1.06 11.53 6.85
C ILE A 324 2.18 10.48 6.82
N MET A 325 2.06 9.41 7.58
CA MET A 325 2.96 8.25 7.49
C MET A 325 2.91 7.64 6.09
N GLN A 326 1.72 7.45 5.52
CA GLN A 326 1.56 6.96 4.15
C GLN A 326 2.16 7.91 3.11
N VAL A 327 1.99 9.23 3.28
CA VAL A 327 2.66 10.23 2.45
C VAL A 327 4.19 10.09 2.53
N ALA A 328 4.72 9.95 3.74
CA ALA A 328 6.15 9.74 3.94
C ALA A 328 6.64 8.42 3.32
N PHE A 329 5.82 7.36 3.37
CA PHE A 329 6.14 6.10 2.72
C PHE A 329 6.20 6.23 1.18
N ILE A 330 5.27 6.96 0.57
CA ILE A 330 5.33 7.28 -0.87
C ILE A 330 6.62 8.04 -1.19
N LEU A 331 6.93 9.09 -0.45
CA LEU A 331 8.14 9.89 -0.64
C LEU A 331 9.41 9.04 -0.49
N TRP A 332 9.43 8.14 0.51
CA TRP A 332 10.56 7.22 0.70
C TRP A 332 10.78 6.32 -0.50
N GLN A 333 9.72 5.70 -1.04
CA GLN A 333 9.85 4.84 -2.21
C GLN A 333 10.35 5.60 -3.44
N LEU A 334 9.82 6.82 -3.66
CA LEU A 334 10.28 7.68 -4.75
C LEU A 334 11.75 8.09 -4.59
N LEU A 335 12.18 8.36 -3.38
CA LEU A 335 13.56 8.68 -3.07
C LEU A 335 14.46 7.45 -3.24
N ALA A 336 14.16 6.37 -2.57
CA ALA A 336 15.02 5.18 -2.53
C ALA A 336 15.12 4.48 -3.88
N LYS A 337 13.99 4.28 -4.58
CA LYS A 337 13.95 3.55 -5.86
C LYS A 337 14.06 4.47 -7.09
N GLY A 338 13.83 5.76 -6.94
CA GLY A 338 13.95 6.75 -8.00
C GLY A 338 15.26 7.50 -7.96
N VAL A 339 15.45 8.37 -6.97
CA VAL A 339 16.56 9.32 -6.92
C VAL A 339 17.86 8.64 -6.46
N LEU A 340 17.84 8.02 -5.28
CA LEU A 340 19.06 7.44 -4.68
C LEU A 340 19.59 6.27 -5.49
N HIS A 341 18.72 5.48 -6.11
CA HIS A 341 19.13 4.37 -6.95
C HIS A 341 19.94 4.80 -8.17
N ARG A 342 19.80 6.06 -8.62
CA ARG A 342 20.57 6.62 -9.73
C ARG A 342 21.87 7.24 -9.31
N LEU A 343 21.93 7.83 -8.12
CA LEU A 343 23.05 8.68 -7.72
C LEU A 343 24.35 7.91 -7.55
N THR A 344 24.30 6.66 -7.05
CA THR A 344 25.51 5.85 -6.92
C THR A 344 25.22 4.36 -7.02
N GLN A 345 26.10 3.60 -7.68
CA GLN A 345 26.09 2.13 -7.59
C GLN A 345 26.30 1.65 -6.14
N ALA A 346 26.98 2.45 -5.32
CA ALA A 346 27.17 2.17 -3.90
C ALA A 346 25.87 2.17 -3.10
N CYS A 347 24.94 3.09 -3.40
CA CYS A 347 23.63 3.13 -2.74
C CYS A 347 22.74 1.91 -3.05
N ARG A 348 22.96 1.24 -4.19
CA ARG A 348 22.20 0.02 -4.57
C ARG A 348 22.44 -1.15 -3.62
N LYS A 349 23.54 -1.17 -2.91
CA LYS A 349 23.92 -2.23 -1.97
C LYS A 349 23.53 -1.89 -0.52
N LEU A 350 23.01 -0.69 -0.27
CA LEU A 350 22.63 -0.26 1.07
C LEU A 350 21.21 -0.73 1.37
N THR A 351 21.03 -1.20 2.59
CA THR A 351 19.69 -1.46 3.12
C THR A 351 18.96 -0.15 3.39
N ASP A 352 17.63 -0.19 3.42
CA ASP A 352 16.80 0.97 3.76
C ASP A 352 17.22 1.62 5.10
N VAL A 353 17.58 0.80 6.08
CA VAL A 353 18.05 1.27 7.40
C VAL A 353 19.31 2.11 7.27
N LYS A 354 20.29 1.65 6.49
CA LYS A 354 21.53 2.38 6.23
C LYS A 354 21.30 3.68 5.46
N LEU A 355 20.38 3.67 4.49
CA LEU A 355 20.02 4.89 3.75
C LEU A 355 19.39 5.94 4.66
N VAL A 356 18.50 5.52 5.56
CA VAL A 356 17.88 6.42 6.54
C VAL A 356 18.92 6.99 7.49
N GLU A 357 19.83 6.15 8.00
CA GLU A 357 20.92 6.58 8.88
C GLU A 357 21.80 7.64 8.19
N LEU A 358 22.17 7.42 6.93
CA LEU A 358 22.93 8.38 6.14
C LEU A 358 22.19 9.70 5.94
N LEU A 359 20.90 9.65 5.60
CA LEU A 359 20.07 10.85 5.44
C LEU A 359 19.97 11.63 6.75
N ARG A 360 19.72 10.94 7.86
CA ARG A 360 19.65 11.55 9.18
C ARG A 360 20.97 12.21 9.56
N THR A 361 22.09 11.50 9.40
CA THR A 361 23.44 12.02 9.70
C THR A 361 23.76 13.22 8.82
N SER A 362 23.44 13.15 7.52
CA SER A 362 23.65 14.26 6.59
C SER A 362 22.84 15.49 6.98
N LEU A 363 21.56 15.33 7.35
CA LEU A 363 20.72 16.45 7.78
C LEU A 363 21.21 17.10 9.10
N LEU A 364 21.83 16.31 9.97
CA LEU A 364 22.37 16.79 11.24
C LEU A 364 23.73 17.48 11.11
N SER A 365 24.56 17.06 10.14
CA SER A 365 25.99 17.41 10.10
C SER A 365 26.42 18.23 8.89
N VAL A 366 25.67 18.13 7.77
CA VAL A 366 26.08 18.76 6.49
C VAL A 366 25.09 19.87 6.16
N PRO A 367 25.57 21.11 5.92
CA PRO A 367 24.69 22.18 5.44
C PRO A 367 24.12 21.86 4.05
N VAL A 368 22.81 22.00 3.88
CA VAL A 368 22.17 21.98 2.54
C VAL A 368 22.41 23.34 1.90
N THR A 369 23.03 23.34 0.71
CA THR A 369 23.31 24.55 -0.05
C THR A 369 22.32 24.72 -1.21
N SER A 370 22.15 25.94 -1.67
CA SER A 370 21.30 26.29 -2.83
C SER A 370 21.74 25.64 -4.13
N ASP A 371 23.00 25.18 -4.20
CA ASP A 371 23.58 24.53 -5.37
C ASP A 371 23.26 23.03 -5.48
N ALA A 372 22.35 22.53 -4.64
CA ALA A 372 21.86 21.17 -4.77
C ALA A 372 21.28 20.95 -6.18
N PRO A 373 21.72 19.92 -6.91
CA PRO A 373 21.30 19.70 -8.28
C PRO A 373 19.78 19.59 -8.36
N SER A 374 19.16 20.41 -9.19
CA SER A 374 17.72 20.32 -9.47
C SER A 374 17.48 19.03 -10.28
N PHE A 375 16.84 18.05 -9.69
CA PHE A 375 16.45 16.84 -10.40
C PHE A 375 15.20 17.12 -11.24
N GLY A 376 15.37 17.51 -12.49
CA GLY A 376 14.28 17.91 -13.37
C GLY A 376 13.30 16.80 -13.75
N GLN A 377 13.64 15.53 -13.60
CA GLN A 377 12.76 14.41 -13.91
C GLN A 377 12.97 13.23 -12.97
N LEU A 378 11.88 12.80 -12.35
CA LEU A 378 11.82 11.51 -11.67
C LEU A 378 11.70 10.41 -12.74
N ARG A 379 12.65 9.48 -12.77
CA ARG A 379 12.57 8.26 -13.58
C ARG A 379 12.92 7.08 -12.70
N PHE A 380 12.15 6.00 -12.77
CA PHE A 380 12.53 4.74 -12.13
C PHE A 380 13.50 3.98 -13.03
N CYS A 381 14.55 3.42 -12.44
CA CYS A 381 15.43 2.55 -13.18
C CYS A 381 14.70 1.25 -13.49
N SER A 382 14.70 0.81 -14.75
CA SER A 382 14.40 -0.58 -15.07
C SER A 382 15.46 -1.43 -14.38
N SER A 383 15.05 -2.42 -13.60
CA SER A 383 15.96 -3.48 -13.17
C SER A 383 16.47 -4.16 -14.41
N ALA A 384 17.77 -4.07 -14.66
CA ALA A 384 18.43 -4.91 -15.64
C ALA A 384 18.44 -6.36 -15.16
#